data_b4b68290c4c320b25532f7d91b3e07f6
#
_entry.id   b4b68290c4c320b25532f7d91b3e07f6
#
_cell.length_a   1.000
_cell.length_b   1.000
_cell.length_c   1.000
_cell.angle_alpha   90.00
_cell.angle_beta   90.00
_cell.angle_gamma   90.00
#
_symmetry.space_group_name_H-M   'P 1'
#
loop_
_entity.id
_entity.type
_entity.pdbx_description
1 polymer ?
#
loop_
_entity_poly.entity_id
_entity_poly.type
_entity_poly.pdbx_seq_one_letter_code
_entity_poly.pdbx_strand_id
1 'polypeptide(L)'
;PAVVVPSKPTVVKVPAKDEVEYLKEGDDVIKKTTTYQVDPNTGVLTPTEKKEVFKQDGAKSKVIVTPLEPSVRYEKDDTRVKGGANVTEAGTPGTRTVTITYTVNPTDGSLVPHEEPAVVVPSKPTVV
;
A
#
# COMPACT_ATOMS: atom_id res chain seq x y z
N PRO A 1 -25.69 72.23 -4.17
CA PRO A 1 -24.82 71.25 -3.61
C PRO A 1 -24.64 70.03 -4.56
N ALA A 2 -23.40 69.52 -4.68
CA ALA A 2 -23.11 68.40 -5.50
C ALA A 2 -23.67 67.10 -4.84
N VAL A 3 -24.27 66.24 -5.66
CA VAL A 3 -24.71 64.92 -5.23
C VAL A 3 -23.67 63.89 -5.67
N VAL A 4 -23.14 63.16 -4.74
CA VAL A 4 -22.15 62.12 -5.01
C VAL A 4 -22.84 60.77 -5.00
N VAL A 5 -22.79 60.08 -6.14
CA VAL A 5 -23.20 58.67 -6.23
C VAL A 5 -21.92 57.86 -6.20
N PRO A 6 -21.69 57.09 -5.12
CA PRO A 6 -20.46 56.30 -5.02
C PRO A 6 -20.40 55.22 -6.09
N SER A 7 -19.22 55.00 -6.63
CA SER A 7 -18.97 53.90 -7.54
C SER A 7 -19.01 52.55 -6.81
N LYS A 8 -19.44 51.53 -7.51
CA LYS A 8 -19.28 50.17 -7.06
C LYS A 8 -17.98 49.62 -7.65
N PRO A 9 -17.16 48.90 -6.87
CA PRO A 9 -15.94 48.34 -7.40
C PRO A 9 -16.22 47.31 -8.46
N THR A 10 -15.34 47.20 -9.44
CA THR A 10 -15.30 46.07 -10.35
C THR A 10 -14.74 44.90 -9.57
N VAL A 11 -15.45 43.79 -9.61
CA VAL A 11 -15.01 42.55 -8.95
C VAL A 11 -14.65 41.53 -10.01
N VAL A 12 -13.43 41.06 -9.96
CA VAL A 12 -12.95 39.92 -10.75
C VAL A 12 -12.88 38.71 -9.83
N LYS A 13 -13.63 37.69 -10.14
CA LYS A 13 -13.60 36.43 -9.36
C LYS A 13 -12.51 35.53 -9.91
N VAL A 14 -11.52 35.23 -9.06
CA VAL A 14 -10.39 34.36 -9.39
C VAL A 14 -10.74 32.91 -9.00
N PRO A 15 -10.69 31.95 -9.93
CA PRO A 15 -10.92 30.57 -9.60
C PRO A 15 -9.90 30.07 -8.55
N ALA A 16 -10.40 29.56 -7.44
CA ALA A 16 -9.57 29.18 -6.31
C ALA A 16 -10.22 28.06 -5.48
N LYS A 17 -10.83 27.10 -6.17
CA LYS A 17 -11.44 25.94 -5.51
C LYS A 17 -10.38 25.16 -4.74
N ASP A 18 -10.74 24.69 -3.54
CA ASP A 18 -9.90 23.80 -2.76
C ASP A 18 -9.55 22.54 -3.56
N GLU A 19 -8.31 22.12 -3.44
CA GLU A 19 -7.80 20.90 -4.06
C GLU A 19 -7.53 19.86 -2.98
N VAL A 20 -7.91 18.62 -3.26
CA VAL A 20 -7.68 17.49 -2.37
C VAL A 20 -6.88 16.45 -3.10
N GLU A 21 -5.79 16.01 -2.47
CA GLU A 21 -4.95 14.94 -2.96
C GLU A 21 -4.68 13.95 -1.82
N TYR A 22 -4.71 12.67 -2.14
CA TYR A 22 -4.32 11.61 -1.21
C TYR A 22 -2.94 11.08 -1.55
N LEU A 23 -2.14 10.83 -0.52
CA LEU A 23 -0.78 10.35 -0.69
C LEU A 23 -0.39 9.39 0.41
N LYS A 24 0.68 8.63 0.17
CA LYS A 24 1.25 7.72 1.15
C LYS A 24 2.42 8.40 1.84
N GLU A 25 2.38 8.45 3.18
CA GLU A 25 3.52 8.84 4.02
C GLU A 25 3.80 7.73 5.04
N GLY A 26 4.94 7.07 4.90
CA GLY A 26 5.22 5.87 5.69
C GLY A 26 4.18 4.78 5.38
N ASP A 27 3.48 4.31 6.41
CA ASP A 27 2.40 3.32 6.27
C ASP A 27 1.00 3.94 6.26
N ASP A 28 0.92 5.26 6.36
CA ASP A 28 -0.34 5.99 6.47
C ASP A 28 -0.83 6.51 5.11
N VAL A 29 -2.14 6.61 4.98
CA VAL A 29 -2.78 7.37 3.90
C VAL A 29 -3.10 8.75 4.42
N ILE A 30 -2.57 9.76 3.75
CA ILE A 30 -2.69 11.17 4.13
C ILE A 30 -3.61 11.88 3.14
N LYS A 31 -4.53 12.68 3.68
CA LYS A 31 -5.33 13.63 2.91
C LYS A 31 -4.67 14.99 2.97
N LYS A 32 -4.22 15.49 1.83
CA LYS A 32 -3.67 16.84 1.69
C LYS A 32 -4.69 17.74 1.05
N THR A 33 -5.09 18.79 1.77
CA THR A 33 -6.01 19.81 1.26
C THR A 33 -5.22 21.08 1.00
N THR A 34 -5.34 21.61 -0.21
CA THR A 34 -4.77 22.89 -0.60
C THR A 34 -5.89 23.92 -0.71
N THR A 35 -5.79 24.98 0.08
CA THR A 35 -6.69 26.14 0.03
C THR A 35 -5.94 27.33 -0.51
N TYR A 36 -6.66 28.28 -1.09
CA TYR A 36 -6.07 29.45 -1.71
C TYR A 36 -6.63 30.71 -1.10
N GLN A 37 -5.75 31.69 -0.93
CA GLN A 37 -6.14 33.04 -0.62
C GLN A 37 -5.78 33.93 -1.81
N VAL A 38 -6.66 34.87 -2.14
CA VAL A 38 -6.42 35.83 -3.20
C VAL A 38 -5.99 37.18 -2.62
N ASP A 39 -4.94 37.76 -3.21
CA ASP A 39 -4.61 39.16 -2.96
C ASP A 39 -5.68 40.04 -3.60
N PRO A 40 -6.45 40.83 -2.83
CA PRO A 40 -7.54 41.62 -3.38
C PRO A 40 -7.09 42.73 -4.31
N ASN A 41 -5.81 43.08 -4.31
CA ASN A 41 -5.26 44.13 -5.15
C ASN A 41 -4.64 43.62 -6.45
N THR A 42 -4.10 42.41 -6.45
CA THR A 42 -3.35 41.88 -7.59
C THR A 42 -3.99 40.64 -8.21
N GLY A 43 -4.89 39.97 -7.50
CA GLY A 43 -5.47 38.69 -7.92
C GLY A 43 -4.53 37.49 -7.80
N VAL A 44 -3.38 37.68 -7.17
CA VAL A 44 -2.41 36.58 -6.98
C VAL A 44 -2.90 35.63 -5.90
N LEU A 45 -2.84 34.33 -6.19
CA LEU A 45 -3.22 33.27 -5.25
C LEU A 45 -2.04 32.85 -4.39
N THR A 46 -2.29 32.67 -3.10
CA THR A 46 -1.35 32.08 -2.14
C THR A 46 -1.91 30.76 -1.65
N PRO A 47 -1.23 29.62 -1.89
CA PRO A 47 -1.67 28.33 -1.44
C PRO A 47 -1.35 28.09 0.04
N THR A 48 -2.23 27.38 0.72
CA THR A 48 -1.99 26.85 2.07
C THR A 48 -2.32 25.38 2.07
N GLU A 49 -1.37 24.56 2.49
CA GLU A 49 -1.54 23.11 2.55
C GLU A 49 -1.83 22.66 3.98
N LYS A 50 -2.80 21.76 4.12
CA LYS A 50 -3.10 21.09 5.37
C LYS A 50 -3.09 19.58 5.12
N LYS A 51 -2.33 18.87 5.94
CA LYS A 51 -2.28 17.39 5.91
C LYS A 51 -2.99 16.82 7.13
N GLU A 52 -3.75 15.78 6.92
CA GLU A 52 -4.39 15.02 7.98
C GLU A 52 -4.39 13.53 7.65
N VAL A 53 -4.35 12.70 8.68
CA VAL A 53 -4.36 11.26 8.50
C VAL A 53 -5.75 10.84 8.04
N PHE A 54 -5.82 10.21 6.86
CA PHE A 54 -7.05 9.65 6.30
C PHE A 54 -7.27 8.21 6.77
N LYS A 55 -6.20 7.39 6.70
CA LYS A 55 -6.18 6.01 7.20
C LYS A 55 -4.84 5.74 7.87
N GLN A 56 -4.86 5.56 9.19
CA GLN A 56 -3.66 5.18 9.92
C GLN A 56 -3.29 3.74 9.57
N ASP A 57 -2.01 3.50 9.25
CA ASP A 57 -1.47 2.22 8.80
C ASP A 57 -2.21 1.61 7.60
N GLY A 58 -3.02 2.42 6.90
CA GLY A 58 -3.85 1.94 5.79
C GLY A 58 -3.06 1.41 4.61
N ALA A 59 -1.85 1.92 4.40
CA ALA A 59 -0.97 1.50 3.30
C ALA A 59 0.17 0.58 3.75
N LYS A 60 0.07 0.01 4.96
CA LYS A 60 1.06 -0.91 5.49
C LYS A 60 1.12 -2.19 4.66
N SER A 61 2.34 -2.61 4.32
CA SER A 61 2.57 -3.86 3.59
C SER A 61 2.06 -5.07 4.36
N LYS A 62 1.56 -6.06 3.62
CA LYS A 62 1.15 -7.36 4.15
C LYS A 62 2.14 -8.43 3.72
N VAL A 63 2.47 -9.32 4.65
CA VAL A 63 3.29 -10.49 4.39
C VAL A 63 2.45 -11.73 4.65
N ILE A 64 2.34 -12.59 3.63
CA ILE A 64 1.60 -13.85 3.71
C ILE A 64 2.59 -14.99 3.58
N VAL A 65 2.71 -15.79 4.63
CA VAL A 65 3.59 -16.96 4.66
C VAL A 65 2.71 -18.21 4.58
N THR A 66 2.96 -19.01 3.55
CA THR A 66 2.26 -20.29 3.35
C THR A 66 3.26 -21.43 3.54
N PRO A 67 2.98 -22.41 4.41
CA PRO A 67 3.84 -23.56 4.56
C PRO A 67 3.78 -24.44 3.30
N LEU A 68 4.92 -25.03 2.95
CA LEU A 68 5.03 -26.01 1.89
C LEU A 68 5.33 -27.36 2.52
N GLU A 69 4.37 -28.26 2.47
CA GLU A 69 4.52 -29.61 3.01
C GLU A 69 5.62 -30.39 2.29
N PRO A 70 6.41 -31.20 3.01
CA PRO A 70 7.39 -32.06 2.38
C PRO A 70 6.71 -33.10 1.47
N SER A 71 7.27 -33.33 0.28
CA SER A 71 6.88 -34.44 -0.56
C SER A 71 7.40 -35.77 0.04
N VAL A 72 6.78 -36.87 -0.36
CA VAL A 72 7.20 -38.19 0.06
C VAL A 72 7.97 -38.84 -1.09
N ARG A 73 9.14 -39.39 -0.77
CA ARG A 73 9.97 -40.14 -1.70
C ARG A 73 10.32 -41.47 -1.08
N TYR A 74 10.18 -42.53 -1.84
CA TYR A 74 10.55 -43.90 -1.43
C TYR A 74 11.92 -44.26 -1.97
N GLU A 75 12.77 -44.79 -1.10
CA GLU A 75 14.09 -45.23 -1.46
C GLU A 75 14.28 -46.71 -1.04
N LYS A 76 15.10 -47.44 -1.80
CA LYS A 76 15.49 -48.81 -1.47
C LYS A 76 16.47 -48.81 -0.31
N ASP A 77 16.21 -49.64 0.68
CA ASP A 77 17.16 -49.94 1.76
C ASP A 77 17.74 -51.35 1.57
N ASP A 78 18.97 -51.43 1.08
CA ASP A 78 19.68 -52.68 0.78
C ASP A 78 20.14 -53.40 2.03
N THR A 79 20.10 -52.78 3.18
CA THR A 79 20.63 -53.35 4.44
C THR A 79 19.59 -54.12 5.23
N ARG A 80 18.31 -54.06 4.78
CA ARG A 80 17.18 -54.63 5.50
C ARG A 80 16.45 -55.68 4.68
N VAL A 81 15.88 -56.65 5.37
CA VAL A 81 15.16 -57.78 4.75
C VAL A 81 13.82 -57.30 4.18
N LYS A 82 13.53 -57.73 2.95
CA LYS A 82 12.23 -57.52 2.30
C LYS A 82 11.10 -58.02 3.19
N GLY A 83 10.04 -57.20 3.29
CA GLY A 83 8.88 -57.51 4.11
C GLY A 83 8.95 -56.94 5.53
N GLY A 84 10.09 -56.38 5.93
CA GLY A 84 10.21 -55.61 7.16
C GLY A 84 9.46 -54.30 7.09
N ALA A 85 9.27 -53.65 8.24
CA ALA A 85 8.62 -52.33 8.31
C ALA A 85 9.48 -51.25 7.66
N ASN A 86 8.85 -50.32 6.99
CA ASN A 86 9.52 -49.12 6.45
C ASN A 86 10.07 -48.24 7.57
N VAL A 87 11.20 -47.62 7.32
CA VAL A 87 11.75 -46.59 8.17
C VAL A 87 11.55 -45.24 7.49
N THR A 88 10.92 -44.31 8.19
CA THR A 88 10.63 -42.99 7.67
C THR A 88 11.61 -41.98 8.23
N GLU A 89 12.28 -41.26 7.34
CA GLU A 89 13.03 -40.06 7.69
C GLU A 89 12.18 -38.85 7.37
N ALA A 90 11.84 -38.08 8.39
CA ALA A 90 11.00 -36.93 8.22
C ALA A 90 11.68 -35.84 7.36
N GLY A 91 10.95 -35.31 6.41
CA GLY A 91 11.36 -34.13 5.66
C GLY A 91 11.23 -32.86 6.47
N THR A 92 11.65 -31.77 5.88
CA THR A 92 11.53 -30.41 6.47
C THR A 92 10.55 -29.60 5.64
N PRO A 93 9.54 -28.96 6.25
CA PRO A 93 8.64 -28.07 5.53
C PRO A 93 9.40 -26.83 5.04
N GLY A 94 9.01 -26.36 3.88
CA GLY A 94 9.44 -25.08 3.33
C GLY A 94 8.39 -24.00 3.54
N THR A 95 8.62 -22.83 2.97
CA THR A 95 7.69 -21.70 3.02
C THR A 95 7.61 -20.99 1.69
N ARG A 96 6.43 -20.43 1.40
CA ARG A 96 6.22 -19.47 0.32
C ARG A 96 5.78 -18.17 0.94
N THR A 97 6.55 -17.11 0.72
CA THR A 97 6.27 -15.78 1.27
C THR A 97 5.87 -14.84 0.15
N VAL A 98 4.70 -14.24 0.27
CA VAL A 98 4.21 -13.21 -0.63
C VAL A 98 4.12 -11.91 0.14
N THR A 99 4.72 -10.86 -0.41
CA THR A 99 4.62 -9.50 0.13
C THR A 99 3.73 -8.67 -0.77
N ILE A 100 2.71 -8.04 -0.17
CA ILE A 100 1.82 -7.12 -0.86
C ILE A 100 2.12 -5.71 -0.38
N THR A 101 2.54 -4.85 -1.30
CA THR A 101 2.72 -3.43 -1.05
C THR A 101 1.53 -2.65 -1.61
N TYR A 102 1.31 -1.45 -1.09
CA TYR A 102 0.19 -0.62 -1.51
C TYR A 102 0.68 0.74 -1.98
N THR A 103 0.10 1.22 -3.06
CA THR A 103 0.14 2.61 -3.46
C THR A 103 -1.21 3.25 -3.21
N VAL A 104 -1.26 4.56 -3.18
CA VAL A 104 -2.47 5.33 -2.89
C VAL A 104 -2.94 6.02 -4.16
N ASN A 105 -4.22 5.85 -4.50
CA ASN A 105 -4.84 6.62 -5.57
C ASN A 105 -4.96 8.08 -5.10
N PRO A 106 -4.32 9.05 -5.79
CA PRO A 106 -4.32 10.44 -5.36
C PRO A 106 -5.70 11.11 -5.44
N THR A 107 -6.64 10.55 -6.19
CA THR A 107 -7.96 11.13 -6.40
C THR A 107 -8.93 10.83 -5.25
N ASP A 108 -8.93 9.60 -4.75
CA ASP A 108 -9.91 9.12 -3.76
C ASP A 108 -9.30 8.49 -2.50
N GLY A 109 -7.99 8.31 -2.46
CA GLY A 109 -7.30 7.69 -1.33
C GLY A 109 -7.43 6.17 -1.27
N SER A 110 -7.95 5.54 -2.31
CA SER A 110 -8.04 4.09 -2.38
C SER A 110 -6.67 3.44 -2.48
N LEU A 111 -6.56 2.22 -1.96
CA LEU A 111 -5.33 1.44 -1.98
C LEU A 111 -5.25 0.62 -3.25
N VAL A 112 -4.09 0.63 -3.89
CA VAL A 112 -3.79 -0.20 -5.05
C VAL A 112 -2.76 -1.24 -4.63
N PRO A 113 -3.11 -2.54 -4.60
CA PRO A 113 -2.19 -3.58 -4.18
C PRO A 113 -1.20 -3.94 -5.29
N HIS A 114 0.03 -4.27 -4.89
CA HIS A 114 1.08 -4.78 -5.75
C HIS A 114 1.70 -6.00 -5.08
N GLU A 115 1.60 -7.15 -5.70
CA GLU A 115 2.30 -8.34 -5.25
C GLU A 115 3.75 -8.33 -5.73
N GLU A 116 4.67 -8.48 -4.80
CA GLU A 116 6.07 -8.74 -5.13
C GLU A 116 6.27 -10.21 -5.52
N PRO A 117 7.32 -10.55 -6.29
CA PRO A 117 7.64 -11.95 -6.59
C PRO A 117 7.74 -12.77 -5.30
N ALA A 118 7.10 -13.95 -5.29
CA ALA A 118 7.12 -14.83 -4.14
C ALA A 118 8.55 -15.32 -3.85
N VAL A 119 8.90 -15.33 -2.57
CA VAL A 119 10.13 -15.94 -2.09
C VAL A 119 9.81 -17.33 -1.58
N VAL A 120 10.45 -18.34 -2.17
CA VAL A 120 10.23 -19.74 -1.83
C VAL A 120 11.46 -20.32 -1.16
N VAL A 121 11.28 -20.81 0.06
CA VAL A 121 12.24 -21.69 0.71
C VAL A 121 11.73 -23.10 0.51
N PRO A 122 12.40 -23.93 -0.30
CA PRO A 122 11.88 -25.24 -0.67
C PRO A 122 11.83 -26.18 0.53
N SER A 123 10.82 -27.05 0.55
CA SER A 123 10.73 -28.16 1.49
C SER A 123 11.79 -29.20 1.17
N LYS A 124 12.22 -29.97 2.18
CA LYS A 124 13.02 -31.19 2.01
C LYS A 124 12.08 -32.38 2.03
N PRO A 125 12.22 -33.36 1.11
CA PRO A 125 11.30 -34.49 1.03
C PRO A 125 11.42 -35.40 2.25
N THR A 126 10.30 -36.06 2.58
CA THR A 126 10.27 -37.19 3.51
C THR A 126 10.73 -38.42 2.76
N VAL A 127 11.63 -39.19 3.35
CA VAL A 127 12.15 -40.44 2.78
C VAL A 127 11.57 -41.63 3.54
N VAL A 128 11.00 -42.57 2.79
CA VAL A 128 10.40 -43.78 3.33
C VAL A 128 11.11 -45.00 2.82
#